data_faa5c0dc6a8c4d6029d12790f3f6647b
#
_entry.id   faa5c0dc6a8c4d6029d12790f3f6647b
#
_cell.length_a   1.000
_cell.length_b   1.000
_cell.length_c   1.000
_cell.angle_alpha   90.00
_cell.angle_beta   90.00
_cell.angle_gamma   90.00
#
_symmetry.space_group_name_H-M   'P 1'
#
loop_
_entity.id
_entity.type
_entity.pdbx_description
1 polymer ?
#
loop_
_entity_poly.entity_id
_entity_poly.type
_entity_poly.pdbx_seq_one_letter_code
_entity_poly.pdbx_strand_id
1 'polypeptide(L)'
;MRPRGNTQEDYLLRIIRQAAELLRQLRRRLLGGEASAESIRQDAAVAIDFLLGSQGPVLGMLDAISAARLVGHPAIVELWCALLDVEAEAAEASGDPTFALRCRARALALRNAARMLWGETNPLAEGEPSSE
;
A
#
# COMPACT_ATOMS: atom_id res chain seq x y z
N MET A 1 -13.22 -4.00 31.84
CA MET A 1 -12.01 -3.64 31.70
C MET A 1 -11.46 -3.92 30.37
N ARG A 2 -10.78 -3.08 29.79
CA ARG A 2 -10.35 -3.28 28.56
C ARG A 2 -8.97 -3.76 28.50
N PRO A 3 -8.63 -4.66 27.69
CA PRO A 3 -7.30 -5.17 27.62
C PRO A 3 -6.37 -4.11 27.15
N ARG A 4 -5.26 -4.04 27.77
CA ARG A 4 -4.40 -3.10 27.44
C ARG A 4 -3.66 -3.37 26.22
N GLY A 5 -3.37 -4.53 25.84
CA GLY A 5 -2.56 -4.83 24.72
C GLY A 5 -3.16 -4.53 23.38
N ASN A 6 -4.45 -4.21 23.33
CA ASN A 6 -5.11 -3.99 22.08
C ASN A 6 -4.99 -2.59 21.54
N THR A 7 -4.39 -1.70 22.26
CA THR A 7 -4.34 -0.32 21.82
C THR A 7 -3.58 -0.18 20.51
N GLN A 8 -2.42 -0.82 20.43
CA GLN A 8 -1.65 -0.72 19.23
C GLN A 8 -2.27 -1.47 18.09
N GLU A 9 -2.89 -2.58 18.36
CA GLU A 9 -3.55 -3.33 17.33
C GLU A 9 -4.73 -2.56 16.80
N ASP A 10 -5.47 -1.85 17.66
CA ASP A 10 -6.59 -1.04 17.22
C ASP A 10 -6.10 0.10 16.34
N TYR A 11 -4.97 0.68 16.67
CA TYR A 11 -4.40 1.75 15.88
C TYR A 11 -4.03 1.23 14.48
N LEU A 12 -3.42 0.06 14.40
CA LEU A 12 -3.05 -0.50 13.11
C LEU A 12 -4.28 -0.81 12.27
N LEU A 13 -5.32 -1.36 12.89
CA LEU A 13 -6.53 -1.64 12.13
C LEU A 13 -7.16 -0.38 11.60
N ARG A 14 -7.09 0.70 12.36
CA ARG A 14 -7.65 1.96 11.90
C ARG A 14 -6.88 2.49 10.70
N ILE A 15 -5.54 2.42 10.76
CA ILE A 15 -4.72 2.86 9.64
C ILE A 15 -5.03 2.02 8.40
N ILE A 16 -5.13 0.71 8.57
CA ILE A 16 -5.42 -0.17 7.45
C ILE A 16 -6.76 0.16 6.82
N ARG A 17 -7.78 0.37 7.64
CA ARG A 17 -9.08 0.70 7.10
C ARG A 17 -9.10 2.02 6.38
N GLN A 18 -8.44 3.02 6.94
CA GLN A 18 -8.42 4.33 6.30
C GLN A 18 -7.62 4.29 5.00
N ALA A 19 -6.50 3.59 4.99
CA ALA A 19 -5.71 3.48 3.77
C ALA A 19 -6.46 2.70 2.69
N ALA A 20 -7.20 1.67 3.10
CA ALA A 20 -7.99 0.90 2.14
C ALA A 20 -9.09 1.77 1.52
N GLU A 21 -9.68 2.66 2.32
CA GLU A 21 -10.70 3.55 1.81
C GLU A 21 -10.10 4.58 0.84
N LEU A 22 -8.92 5.12 1.16
CA LEU A 22 -8.24 6.03 0.27
C LEU A 22 -7.92 5.33 -1.05
N LEU A 23 -7.49 4.09 -0.98
CA LEU A 23 -7.18 3.32 -2.18
C LEU A 23 -8.43 3.16 -3.05
N ARG A 24 -9.57 2.84 -2.44
CA ARG A 24 -10.80 2.69 -3.20
C ARG A 24 -11.18 3.98 -3.89
N GLN A 25 -11.03 5.10 -3.18
CA GLN A 25 -11.38 6.39 -3.77
C GLN A 25 -10.46 6.72 -4.93
N LEU A 26 -9.16 6.44 -4.79
CA LEU A 26 -8.22 6.72 -5.85
C LEU A 26 -8.50 5.86 -7.08
N ARG A 27 -8.81 4.59 -6.87
CA ARG A 27 -9.14 3.71 -7.98
C ARG A 27 -10.39 4.18 -8.70
N ARG A 28 -11.37 4.66 -7.96
CA ARG A 28 -12.58 5.16 -8.55
C ARG A 28 -12.30 6.39 -9.40
N ARG A 29 -11.45 7.26 -8.92
CA ARG A 29 -11.07 8.46 -9.67
C ARG A 29 -10.32 8.10 -10.96
N LEU A 30 -9.46 7.09 -10.89
CA LEU A 30 -8.75 6.67 -12.08
C LEU A 30 -9.73 6.14 -13.13
N LEU A 31 -10.68 5.33 -12.71
CA LEU A 31 -11.63 4.78 -13.64
C LEU A 31 -12.59 5.83 -14.16
N GLY A 32 -12.97 6.77 -13.33
CA GLY A 32 -13.96 7.76 -13.71
C GLY A 32 -13.43 8.85 -14.62
N GLY A 33 -12.13 9.05 -14.62
CA GLY A 33 -11.55 10.08 -15.48
C GLY A 33 -11.92 11.49 -15.10
N GLU A 34 -12.48 11.69 -13.92
CA GLU A 34 -12.90 13.01 -13.53
C GLU A 34 -11.82 13.84 -12.91
N ALA A 35 -10.84 13.28 -12.35
CA ALA A 35 -9.75 14.01 -11.72
C ALA A 35 -8.53 13.93 -12.62
N SER A 36 -7.65 14.90 -12.53
CA SER A 36 -6.45 14.87 -13.34
C SER A 36 -5.53 13.75 -12.84
N ALA A 37 -4.77 13.18 -13.74
CA ALA A 37 -3.84 12.11 -13.39
C ALA A 37 -2.80 12.62 -12.41
N GLU A 38 -2.36 13.86 -12.57
CA GLU A 38 -1.36 14.41 -11.66
C GLU A 38 -1.92 14.54 -10.24
N SER A 39 -3.17 14.92 -10.12
CA SER A 39 -3.80 15.03 -8.82
C SER A 39 -3.91 13.66 -8.16
N ILE A 40 -4.27 12.63 -8.92
CA ILE A 40 -4.37 11.28 -8.37
C ILE A 40 -2.99 10.80 -7.95
N ARG A 41 -1.97 11.10 -8.74
CA ARG A 41 -0.62 10.71 -8.43
C ARG A 41 -0.18 11.31 -7.10
N GLN A 42 -0.44 12.59 -6.91
CA GLN A 42 -0.07 13.25 -5.67
C GLN A 42 -0.83 12.70 -4.49
N ASP A 43 -2.10 12.44 -4.66
CA ASP A 43 -2.91 11.91 -3.56
C ASP A 43 -2.50 10.48 -3.20
N ALA A 44 -2.05 9.69 -4.19
CA ALA A 44 -1.54 8.36 -3.91
C ALA A 44 -0.26 8.44 -3.07
N ALA A 45 0.62 9.40 -3.38
CA ALA A 45 1.83 9.59 -2.59
C ALA A 45 1.49 9.98 -1.15
N VAL A 46 0.49 10.85 -0.98
CA VAL A 46 0.06 11.24 0.34
C VAL A 46 -0.52 10.04 1.10
N ALA A 47 -1.28 9.20 0.41
CA ALA A 47 -1.85 8.01 1.04
C ALA A 47 -0.75 7.05 1.50
N ILE A 48 0.31 6.90 0.71
CA ILE A 48 1.45 6.08 1.09
C ILE A 48 2.11 6.65 2.35
N ASP A 49 2.29 7.97 2.39
CA ASP A 49 2.89 8.61 3.55
C ASP A 49 2.02 8.37 4.79
N PHE A 50 0.71 8.46 4.63
CA PHE A 50 -0.19 8.20 5.73
C PHE A 50 -0.05 6.75 6.20
N LEU A 51 -0.01 5.82 5.27
CA LEU A 51 0.05 4.41 5.60
C LEU A 51 1.35 4.04 6.32
N LEU A 52 2.46 4.55 5.84
CA LEU A 52 3.76 4.18 6.39
C LEU A 52 4.16 5.00 7.61
N GLY A 53 3.56 6.15 7.78
CA GLY A 53 3.83 6.97 8.94
C GLY A 53 5.26 7.49 9.00
N SER A 54 5.76 7.67 10.18
CA SER A 54 7.07 8.28 10.35
C SER A 54 8.20 7.40 9.83
N GLN A 55 7.94 6.13 9.55
CA GLN A 55 8.97 5.26 9.03
C GLN A 55 9.10 5.36 7.51
N GLY A 56 8.21 6.09 6.87
CA GLY A 56 8.20 6.18 5.41
C GLY A 56 9.55 6.47 4.79
N PRO A 57 10.26 7.51 5.23
CA PRO A 57 11.55 7.83 4.60
C PRO A 57 12.58 6.70 4.74
N VAL A 58 12.62 6.05 5.89
CA VAL A 58 13.55 4.95 6.08
C VAL A 58 13.16 3.77 5.20
N LEU A 59 11.87 3.47 5.15
CA LEU A 59 11.40 2.36 4.34
C LEU A 59 11.73 2.58 2.86
N GLY A 60 11.67 3.80 2.41
CA GLY A 60 11.99 4.11 1.03
C GLY A 60 13.43 3.87 0.66
N MET A 61 14.32 3.80 1.67
CA MET A 61 15.72 3.60 1.40
C MET A 61 16.16 2.15 1.53
N LEU A 62 15.29 1.28 2.01
CA LEU A 62 15.65 -0.10 2.22
C LEU A 62 15.31 -0.97 1.02
N ASP A 63 16.01 -2.09 0.88
CA ASP A 63 15.63 -3.05 -0.14
C ASP A 63 14.28 -3.65 0.24
N ALA A 64 13.63 -4.30 -0.68
CA ALA A 64 12.25 -4.75 -0.48
C ALA A 64 12.08 -5.70 0.68
N ILE A 65 12.97 -6.65 0.84
CA ILE A 65 12.81 -7.61 1.91
C ILE A 65 13.01 -6.96 3.27
N SER A 66 13.97 -6.06 3.39
CA SER A 66 14.20 -5.34 4.63
C SER A 66 13.04 -4.41 4.94
N ALA A 67 12.52 -3.75 3.91
CA ALA A 67 11.37 -2.86 4.09
C ALA A 67 10.14 -3.65 4.55
N ALA A 68 9.85 -4.78 3.89
CA ALA A 68 8.70 -5.58 4.27
C ALA A 68 8.86 -6.13 5.69
N ARG A 69 10.07 -6.54 6.04
CA ARG A 69 10.31 -7.05 7.37
C ARG A 69 10.14 -5.96 8.43
N LEU A 70 10.60 -4.76 8.14
CA LEU A 70 10.46 -3.67 9.10
C LEU A 70 8.99 -3.29 9.27
N VAL A 71 8.22 -3.28 8.19
CA VAL A 71 6.79 -3.01 8.28
C VAL A 71 6.13 -4.11 9.12
N GLY A 72 6.48 -5.36 8.86
CA GLY A 72 6.07 -6.47 9.69
C GLY A 72 4.59 -6.82 9.66
N HIS A 73 3.83 -6.28 8.72
CA HIS A 73 2.39 -6.51 8.68
C HIS A 73 1.99 -6.72 7.21
N PRO A 74 1.57 -7.92 6.85
CA PRO A 74 1.27 -8.21 5.45
C PRO A 74 0.22 -7.29 4.83
N ALA A 75 -0.80 -6.91 5.58
CA ALA A 75 -1.84 -6.06 5.03
C ALA A 75 -1.30 -4.67 4.69
N ILE A 76 -0.39 -4.16 5.50
CA ILE A 76 0.20 -2.85 5.22
C ILE A 76 1.07 -2.92 4.00
N VAL A 77 1.86 -3.98 3.85
CA VAL A 77 2.70 -4.14 2.66
C VAL A 77 1.83 -4.24 1.41
N GLU A 78 0.72 -4.98 1.49
CA GLU A 78 -0.14 -5.12 0.32
C GLU A 78 -0.81 -3.79 -0.04
N LEU A 79 -1.23 -3.02 0.94
CA LEU A 79 -1.80 -1.70 0.66
C LEU A 79 -0.75 -0.77 0.06
N TRP A 80 0.47 -0.84 0.56
CA TRP A 80 1.57 -0.05 0.02
C TRP A 80 1.76 -0.40 -1.45
N CYS A 81 1.79 -1.69 -1.79
CA CYS A 81 1.95 -2.11 -3.17
C CYS A 81 0.79 -1.64 -4.04
N ALA A 82 -0.43 -1.75 -3.54
CA ALA A 82 -1.59 -1.32 -4.31
C ALA A 82 -1.57 0.19 -4.56
N LEU A 83 -1.13 0.96 -3.56
CA LEU A 83 -1.02 2.41 -3.74
C LEU A 83 0.11 2.75 -4.70
N LEU A 84 1.21 1.99 -4.69
CA LEU A 84 2.26 2.19 -5.68
C LEU A 84 1.76 1.90 -7.08
N ASP A 85 0.89 0.91 -7.24
CA ASP A 85 0.31 0.61 -8.55
C ASP A 85 -0.58 1.76 -9.02
N VAL A 86 -1.34 2.37 -8.12
CA VAL A 86 -2.16 3.52 -8.49
C VAL A 86 -1.27 4.69 -8.88
N GLU A 87 -0.21 4.91 -8.11
CA GLU A 87 0.73 5.98 -8.40
C GLU A 87 1.36 5.77 -9.77
N ALA A 88 1.70 4.52 -10.09
CA ALA A 88 2.28 4.20 -11.39
C ALA A 88 1.30 4.46 -12.51
N GLU A 89 0.07 4.03 -12.34
CA GLU A 89 -0.93 4.21 -13.38
C GLU A 89 -1.19 5.70 -13.62
N ALA A 90 -1.29 6.47 -12.57
CA ALA A 90 -1.49 7.91 -12.69
C ALA A 90 -0.27 8.58 -13.30
N ALA A 91 0.93 8.14 -12.95
CA ALA A 91 2.15 8.70 -13.52
C ALA A 91 2.22 8.44 -15.02
N GLU A 92 1.83 7.24 -15.44
CA GLU A 92 1.84 6.94 -16.84
C GLU A 92 0.85 7.82 -17.57
N ALA A 93 -0.33 7.99 -17.03
CA ALA A 93 -1.35 8.83 -17.64
C ALA A 93 -0.94 10.30 -17.66
N SER A 94 -0.08 10.73 -16.74
CA SER A 94 0.37 12.10 -16.74
C SER A 94 1.69 12.31 -17.50
N GLY A 95 2.16 11.30 -18.20
CA GLY A 95 3.32 11.45 -19.07
C GLY A 95 4.66 11.15 -18.45
N ASP A 96 4.68 10.39 -17.37
CA ASP A 96 5.94 10.06 -16.70
C ASP A 96 6.12 8.54 -16.61
N PRO A 97 6.37 7.88 -17.73
CA PRO A 97 6.49 6.41 -17.72
C PRO A 97 7.69 5.90 -16.96
N THR A 98 8.75 6.69 -16.84
CA THR A 98 9.91 6.25 -16.10
C THR A 98 9.60 6.13 -14.62
N PHE A 99 8.88 7.08 -14.06
CA PHE A 99 8.47 7.01 -12.69
C PHE A 99 7.50 5.84 -12.49
N ALA A 100 6.61 5.62 -13.46
CA ALA A 100 5.66 4.52 -13.38
C ALA A 100 6.38 3.18 -13.31
N LEU A 101 7.43 3.02 -14.10
CA LEU A 101 8.20 1.79 -14.08
C LEU A 101 8.84 1.57 -12.73
N ARG A 102 9.37 2.61 -12.12
CA ARG A 102 9.98 2.46 -10.81
C ARG A 102 8.97 2.06 -9.75
N CYS A 103 7.78 2.64 -9.80
CA CYS A 103 6.74 2.28 -8.85
C CYS A 103 6.32 0.83 -9.03
N ARG A 104 6.15 0.38 -10.27
CA ARG A 104 5.75 -1.00 -10.52
C ARG A 104 6.82 -1.99 -10.11
N ALA A 105 8.08 -1.65 -10.36
CA ALA A 105 9.17 -2.52 -9.96
C ALA A 105 9.24 -2.65 -8.44
N ARG A 106 9.02 -1.54 -7.74
CA ARG A 106 9.04 -1.56 -6.30
C ARG A 106 7.87 -2.40 -5.76
N ALA A 107 6.69 -2.21 -6.33
CA ALA A 107 5.52 -2.98 -5.89
C ALA A 107 5.74 -4.48 -6.11
N LEU A 108 6.31 -4.85 -7.24
CA LEU A 108 6.59 -6.25 -7.51
C LEU A 108 7.60 -6.82 -6.52
N ALA A 109 8.66 -6.07 -6.25
CA ALA A 109 9.68 -6.54 -5.33
C ALA A 109 9.12 -6.68 -3.91
N LEU A 110 8.27 -5.76 -3.50
CA LEU A 110 7.65 -5.84 -2.18
C LEU A 110 6.68 -7.01 -2.10
N ARG A 111 5.93 -7.29 -3.16
CA ARG A 111 5.03 -8.44 -3.16
C ARG A 111 5.82 -9.75 -3.09
N ASN A 112 6.94 -9.81 -3.81
CA ASN A 112 7.77 -10.99 -3.74
C ASN A 112 8.37 -11.15 -2.34
N ALA A 113 8.78 -10.06 -1.71
CA ALA A 113 9.31 -10.10 -0.36
C ALA A 113 8.24 -10.56 0.61
N ALA A 114 7.02 -10.08 0.46
CA ALA A 114 5.93 -10.49 1.34
C ALA A 114 5.65 -11.97 1.20
N ARG A 115 5.72 -12.49 -0.03
CA ARG A 115 5.50 -13.89 -0.25
C ARG A 115 6.58 -14.71 0.43
N MET A 116 7.82 -14.26 0.36
CA MET A 116 8.90 -14.96 1.02
C MET A 116 8.78 -14.93 2.53
N LEU A 117 8.30 -13.83 3.07
CA LEU A 117 8.20 -13.71 4.52
C LEU A 117 6.94 -14.34 5.08
N TRP A 118 5.82 -14.27 4.38
CA TRP A 118 4.56 -14.70 4.93
C TRP A 118 3.78 -15.70 4.09
N GLY A 119 4.27 -16.05 2.94
CA GLY A 119 3.61 -17.01 2.08
C GLY A 119 2.68 -16.34 1.10
N GLU A 120 1.85 -17.13 0.44
CA GLU A 120 1.03 -16.61 -0.65
C GLU A 120 -0.26 -15.99 -0.23
N THR A 121 -0.51 -15.85 1.03
CA THR A 121 -1.77 -15.32 1.48
C THR A 121 -1.97 -13.89 1.05
N ASN A 122 -3.17 -13.56 0.66
CA ASN A 122 -3.51 -12.20 0.32
C ASN A 122 -4.34 -11.62 1.46
N PRO A 123 -3.76 -10.84 2.32
CA PRO A 123 -4.48 -10.33 3.48
C PRO A 123 -5.62 -9.40 3.15
N LEU A 124 -5.64 -8.84 1.95
CA LEU A 124 -6.75 -7.97 1.59
C LEU A 124 -7.96 -8.76 1.13
N ALA A 125 -7.81 -10.01 0.85
CA ALA A 125 -8.91 -10.85 0.46
C ALA A 125 -9.44 -11.62 1.61
N GLU A 126 -9.10 -11.28 2.83
CA GLU A 126 -9.47 -11.99 3.89
C GLU A 126 -10.80 -11.97 4.18
N GLY A 127 -11.58 -12.04 4.44
CA GLY A 127 -12.88 -12.15 4.61
C GLY A 127 -13.37 -13.35 3.96
N GLU A 128 -12.65 -13.95 3.08
CA GLU A 128 -13.05 -15.09 2.53
C GLU A 128 -12.82 -16.21 3.36
N PRO A 129 -13.64 -17.06 3.56
CA PRO A 129 -13.48 -18.21 4.41
C PRO A 129 -12.44 -19.07 3.82
N SER A 130 -11.64 -19.55 4.64
CA SER A 130 -10.65 -20.38 4.23
C SER A 130 -11.21 -21.59 3.83
N SER A 131 -10.94 -22.05 2.86
CA SER A 131 -11.48 -23.23 2.52
C SER A 131 -10.89 -24.27 3.10
N GLU A 132 -10.57 -24.35 3.77
CA GLU A 132 -10.13 -25.33 4.31
C GLU A 132 -10.50 -26.04 4.49
#